data_d08c6cd3e3bf6326eada0e4053e5e002
#
_entry.id   d08c6cd3e3bf6326eada0e4053e5e002
#
_cell.length_a   1.000
_cell.length_b   1.000
_cell.length_c   1.000
_cell.angle_alpha   90.00
_cell.angle_beta   90.00
_cell.angle_gamma   90.00
#
_symmetry.space_group_name_H-M   'P 1'
#
loop_
_entity.id
_entity.type
_entity.pdbx_description
1 polymer ?
#
loop_
_entity_poly.entity_id
_entity_poly.type
_entity_poly.pdbx_seq_one_letter_code
_entity_poly.pdbx_strand_id
1 'polypeptide(L)'
;MIKAGGLKNADGSAYIEFGENKILVGVFGPRDVHPKHMSNTDTGILRVRYHMEPFSVGERKNPAPSRREIEISKVIKEALEPAVMLEKFPRTAVDVFIEVLQADGGTRCAALSAASVALADAGIPMRDMVASIAAGKVADTVILDVNNEEDQAGQADMPIGDMPSVKKITLLQLDGVLTPEEYKKCVEVGVNGCKIVYDLQKKALNDKYFGSGGD
;
A
#
# COMPACT_ATOMS: atom_id res chain seq x y z
N MET A 1 -4.88 -11.49 5.78
CA MET A 1 -6.25 -11.50 5.20
C MET A 1 -6.51 -10.17 4.50
N ILE A 2 -7.13 -10.17 3.30
CA ILE A 2 -7.53 -8.93 2.60
C ILE A 2 -9.04 -9.01 2.33
N LYS A 3 -9.76 -7.91 2.58
CA LYS A 3 -11.18 -7.77 2.27
C LYS A 3 -11.41 -6.49 1.48
N ALA A 4 -12.07 -6.59 0.33
CA ALA A 4 -12.53 -5.44 -0.43
C ALA A 4 -13.90 -4.98 0.07
N GLY A 5 -14.12 -3.66 0.16
CA GLY A 5 -15.36 -3.07 0.71
C GLY A 5 -15.33 -2.90 2.23
N GLY A 6 -16.45 -2.47 2.78
CA GLY A 6 -16.65 -2.27 4.22
C GLY A 6 -17.02 -0.85 4.64
N LEU A 7 -16.69 0.17 3.83
CA LEU A 7 -17.09 1.57 4.09
C LEU A 7 -18.20 2.00 3.14
N LYS A 8 -19.40 2.24 3.67
CA LYS A 8 -20.59 2.62 2.87
C LYS A 8 -20.47 3.97 2.17
N ASN A 9 -19.71 4.90 2.74
CA ASN A 9 -19.61 6.27 2.22
C ASN A 9 -18.39 6.50 1.33
N ALA A 10 -17.48 5.52 1.23
CA ALA A 10 -16.36 5.55 0.31
C ALA A 10 -16.80 5.02 -1.07
N ASP A 11 -16.19 5.53 -2.13
CA ASP A 11 -16.40 5.02 -3.49
C ASP A 11 -15.78 3.62 -3.65
N GLY A 12 -14.67 3.36 -2.93
CA GLY A 12 -14.08 2.05 -2.73
C GLY A 12 -13.35 1.95 -1.40
N SER A 13 -13.18 0.76 -0.89
CA SER A 13 -12.48 0.54 0.38
C SER A 13 -11.86 -0.84 0.48
N ALA A 14 -10.87 -0.97 1.34
CA ALA A 14 -10.25 -2.25 1.66
C ALA A 14 -9.83 -2.30 3.13
N TYR A 15 -9.89 -3.48 3.69
CA TYR A 15 -9.34 -3.79 4.99
C TYR A 15 -8.28 -4.89 4.83
N ILE A 16 -7.14 -4.73 5.45
CA ILE A 16 -6.07 -5.72 5.44
C ILE A 16 -5.62 -6.07 6.86
N GLU A 17 -5.43 -7.35 7.09
CA GLU A 17 -4.62 -7.89 8.19
C GLU A 17 -3.40 -8.57 7.59
N PHE A 18 -2.22 -8.06 7.91
CA PHE A 18 -0.93 -8.51 7.41
C PHE A 18 0.00 -8.71 8.60
N GLY A 19 0.23 -9.97 9.00
CA GLY A 19 0.75 -10.24 10.35
C GLY A 19 -0.18 -9.65 11.41
N GLU A 20 0.40 -8.92 12.35
CA GLU A 20 -0.34 -8.17 13.37
C GLU A 20 -0.79 -6.78 12.90
N ASN A 21 -0.42 -6.35 11.68
CA ASN A 21 -0.85 -5.08 11.13
C ASN A 21 -2.33 -5.11 10.74
N LYS A 22 -3.09 -4.07 11.13
CA LYS A 22 -4.50 -3.87 10.73
C LYS A 22 -4.66 -2.49 10.14
N ILE A 23 -5.08 -2.43 8.89
CA ILE A 23 -5.17 -1.17 8.13
C ILE A 23 -6.50 -1.11 7.40
N LEU A 24 -7.15 0.04 7.50
CA LEU A 24 -8.38 0.38 6.78
C LEU A 24 -8.08 1.46 5.74
N VAL A 25 -8.57 1.27 4.52
CA VAL A 25 -8.40 2.24 3.43
C VAL A 25 -9.74 2.62 2.85
N GLY A 26 -9.94 3.93 2.66
CA GLY A 26 -11.07 4.49 1.94
C GLY A 26 -10.62 5.32 0.75
N VAL A 27 -11.25 5.13 -0.40
CA VAL A 27 -11.01 5.87 -1.65
C VAL A 27 -12.23 6.70 -1.98
N PHE A 28 -11.99 7.96 -2.36
CA PHE A 28 -13.01 8.91 -2.76
C PHE A 28 -12.62 9.58 -4.08
N GLY A 29 -13.50 9.52 -5.03
CA GLY A 29 -13.31 10.15 -6.34
C GLY A 29 -13.52 9.20 -7.53
N PRO A 30 -13.35 9.72 -8.77
CA PRO A 30 -12.80 11.05 -9.11
C PRO A 30 -13.77 12.21 -8.78
N ARG A 31 -13.28 13.27 -8.15
CA ARG A 31 -14.04 14.46 -7.74
C ARG A 31 -13.33 15.73 -8.18
N ASP A 32 -14.06 16.85 -8.21
CA ASP A 32 -13.48 18.16 -8.52
C ASP A 32 -12.33 18.51 -7.57
N VAL A 33 -11.23 19.02 -8.13
CA VAL A 33 -10.08 19.46 -7.34
C VAL A 33 -10.40 20.75 -6.60
N HIS A 34 -10.18 20.77 -5.30
CA HIS A 34 -10.19 21.98 -4.47
C HIS A 34 -8.83 22.19 -3.80
N PRO A 35 -8.29 23.42 -3.85
CA PRO A 35 -8.73 24.58 -4.63
C PRO A 35 -8.49 24.38 -6.14
N LYS A 36 -9.31 25.01 -6.98
CA LYS A 36 -9.33 24.79 -8.45
C LYS A 36 -8.00 25.05 -9.15
N HIS A 37 -7.17 25.97 -8.62
CA HIS A 37 -5.86 26.28 -9.21
C HIS A 37 -4.84 25.13 -9.10
N MET A 38 -5.09 24.12 -8.26
CA MET A 38 -4.26 22.92 -8.16
C MET A 38 -4.65 21.84 -9.16
N SER A 39 -5.71 22.05 -9.95
CA SER A 39 -6.13 21.09 -10.96
C SER A 39 -5.13 21.01 -12.10
N ASN A 40 -4.81 19.79 -12.55
CA ASN A 40 -4.04 19.55 -13.77
C ASN A 40 -5.00 19.43 -14.96
N THR A 41 -4.69 20.11 -16.07
CA THR A 41 -5.55 20.13 -17.29
C THR A 41 -5.55 18.80 -18.01
N ASP A 42 -4.47 18.05 -17.94
CA ASP A 42 -4.23 16.87 -18.78
C ASP A 42 -4.41 15.54 -18.02
N THR A 43 -4.31 15.57 -16.71
CA THR A 43 -4.42 14.37 -15.87
C THR A 43 -5.22 14.64 -14.59
N GLY A 44 -5.71 13.58 -13.98
CA GLY A 44 -6.18 13.59 -12.61
C GLY A 44 -5.02 13.69 -11.62
N ILE A 45 -5.36 13.93 -10.37
CA ILE A 45 -4.40 14.01 -9.26
C ILE A 45 -4.72 12.88 -8.28
N LEU A 46 -3.72 12.08 -7.94
CA LEU A 46 -3.79 11.14 -6.82
C LEU A 46 -3.30 11.84 -5.55
N ARG A 47 -4.11 11.85 -4.51
CA ARG A 47 -3.74 12.32 -3.18
C ARG A 47 -3.83 11.16 -2.20
N VAL A 48 -2.75 10.92 -1.47
CA VAL A 48 -2.67 9.85 -0.47
C VAL A 48 -2.41 10.47 0.89
N ARG A 49 -3.18 10.07 1.86
CA ARG A 49 -2.96 10.36 3.26
C ARG A 49 -2.79 9.05 4.02
N TYR A 50 -1.61 8.83 4.54
CA TYR A 50 -1.33 7.74 5.49
C TYR A 50 -1.34 8.31 6.90
N HIS A 51 -2.08 7.70 7.79
CA HIS A 51 -2.19 8.09 9.18
C HIS A 51 -2.13 6.87 10.09
N MET A 52 -1.38 6.99 11.18
CA MET A 52 -1.34 5.98 12.25
C MET A 52 -2.18 6.47 13.41
N GLU A 53 -3.22 5.75 13.74
CA GLU A 53 -4.07 6.09 14.87
C GLU A 53 -3.27 6.17 16.17
N PRO A 54 -3.61 7.07 17.11
CA PRO A 54 -2.90 7.22 18.37
C PRO A 54 -2.75 5.94 19.19
N PHE A 55 -3.68 5.01 19.02
CA PHE A 55 -3.72 3.71 19.68
C PHE A 55 -3.10 2.57 18.85
N SER A 56 -2.58 2.85 17.68
CA SER A 56 -2.07 1.82 16.75
C SER A 56 -0.76 1.16 17.22
N VAL A 57 -0.08 1.75 18.16
CA VAL A 57 1.17 1.27 18.78
C VAL A 57 1.03 1.22 20.30
N GLY A 58 1.91 0.47 20.97
CA GLY A 58 1.87 0.29 22.42
C GLY A 58 2.03 1.59 23.22
N GLU A 59 2.85 2.53 22.75
CA GLU A 59 2.95 3.88 23.29
C GLU A 59 2.08 4.83 22.49
N ARG A 60 1.18 5.55 23.16
CA ARG A 60 0.26 6.49 22.51
C ARG A 60 0.98 7.52 21.65
N LYS A 61 0.68 7.55 20.36
CA LYS A 61 1.19 8.57 19.44
C LYS A 61 0.45 9.91 19.56
N ASN A 62 1.16 10.97 19.16
CA ASN A 62 0.51 12.25 18.93
C ASN A 62 -0.43 12.13 17.72
N PRO A 63 -1.69 12.60 17.80
CA PRO A 63 -2.63 12.57 16.68
C PRO A 63 -2.25 13.48 15.51
N ALA A 64 -1.33 14.44 15.70
CA ALA A 64 -0.83 15.28 14.60
C ALA A 64 0.06 14.46 13.64
N PRO A 65 -0.02 14.72 12.32
CA PRO A 65 0.81 14.03 11.33
C PRO A 65 2.30 14.17 11.63
N SER A 66 2.99 13.05 11.70
CA SER A 66 4.45 12.99 11.88
C SER A 66 5.18 13.14 10.54
N ARG A 67 6.50 13.43 10.60
CA ARG A 67 7.35 13.46 9.39
C ARG A 67 7.34 12.10 8.66
N ARG A 68 7.33 10.99 9.42
CA ARG A 68 7.24 9.63 8.86
C ARG A 68 5.93 9.40 8.11
N GLU A 69 4.80 9.86 8.63
CA GLU A 69 3.51 9.72 7.97
C GLU A 69 3.42 10.53 6.67
N ILE A 70 4.01 11.72 6.66
CA ILE A 70 4.12 12.56 5.45
C ILE A 70 4.99 11.86 4.39
N GLU A 71 6.14 11.33 4.81
CA GLU A 71 7.05 10.58 3.93
C GLU A 71 6.37 9.34 3.35
N ILE A 72 5.73 8.50 4.19
CA ILE A 72 5.03 7.29 3.74
C ILE A 72 3.87 7.64 2.80
N SER A 73 3.11 8.71 3.09
CA SER A 73 2.05 9.19 2.19
C SER A 73 2.58 9.51 0.80
N LYS A 74 3.73 10.18 0.72
CA LYS A 74 4.40 10.50 -0.54
C LYS A 74 4.87 9.24 -1.26
N VAL A 75 5.52 8.33 -0.56
CA VAL A 75 6.05 7.08 -1.13
C VAL A 75 4.93 6.21 -1.69
N ILE A 76 3.84 6.02 -0.95
CA ILE A 76 2.69 5.25 -1.42
C ILE A 76 2.05 5.91 -2.65
N LYS A 77 1.92 7.23 -2.65
CA LYS A 77 1.43 7.97 -3.82
C LYS A 77 2.29 7.70 -5.04
N GLU A 78 3.61 7.88 -4.94
CA GLU A 78 4.57 7.67 -6.04
C GLU A 78 4.57 6.22 -6.53
N ALA A 79 4.36 5.25 -5.64
CA ALA A 79 4.25 3.84 -6.01
C ALA A 79 2.93 3.50 -6.73
N LEU A 80 1.82 4.19 -6.42
CA LEU A 80 0.52 3.96 -7.04
C LEU A 80 0.32 4.74 -8.35
N GLU A 81 0.92 5.91 -8.50
CA GLU A 81 0.74 6.76 -9.71
C GLU A 81 1.01 6.01 -11.02
N PRO A 82 2.06 5.20 -11.18
CA PRO A 82 2.28 4.45 -12.42
C PRO A 82 1.21 3.39 -12.70
N ALA A 83 0.54 2.90 -11.66
CA ALA A 83 -0.50 1.88 -11.78
C ALA A 83 -1.85 2.45 -12.18
N VAL A 84 -2.19 3.67 -11.74
CA VAL A 84 -3.48 4.31 -11.97
C VAL A 84 -3.49 5.06 -13.30
N MET A 85 -4.57 4.94 -14.07
CA MET A 85 -4.74 5.65 -15.36
C MET A 85 -5.32 7.06 -15.11
N LEU A 86 -4.54 7.94 -14.48
CA LEU A 86 -4.96 9.30 -14.12
C LEU A 86 -5.27 10.17 -15.35
N GLU A 87 -4.72 9.85 -16.49
CA GLU A 87 -5.00 10.52 -17.78
C GLU A 87 -6.47 10.42 -18.22
N LYS A 88 -7.23 9.48 -17.67
CA LYS A 88 -8.67 9.33 -17.94
C LYS A 88 -9.54 10.31 -17.16
N PHE A 89 -8.99 11.00 -16.18
CA PHE A 89 -9.71 11.84 -15.24
C PHE A 89 -9.11 13.25 -15.14
N PRO A 90 -8.97 14.01 -16.26
CA PRO A 90 -8.41 15.35 -16.22
C PRO A 90 -9.21 16.26 -15.28
N ARG A 91 -8.51 17.16 -14.58
CA ARG A 91 -9.07 18.15 -13.64
C ARG A 91 -9.76 17.59 -12.40
N THR A 92 -9.63 16.28 -12.13
CA THR A 92 -10.20 15.64 -10.94
C THR A 92 -9.11 15.18 -9.98
N ALA A 93 -9.51 14.88 -8.76
CA ALA A 93 -8.69 14.23 -7.76
C ALA A 93 -9.30 12.90 -7.31
N VAL A 94 -8.44 11.94 -7.05
CA VAL A 94 -8.76 10.71 -6.33
C VAL A 94 -8.04 10.78 -4.99
N ASP A 95 -8.80 10.75 -3.90
CA ASP A 95 -8.29 10.83 -2.55
C ASP A 95 -8.26 9.44 -1.92
N VAL A 96 -7.10 9.04 -1.39
CA VAL A 96 -6.88 7.76 -0.71
C VAL A 96 -6.52 8.05 0.75
N PHE A 97 -7.38 7.62 1.65
CA PHE A 97 -7.18 7.72 3.10
C PHE A 97 -6.80 6.34 3.64
N ILE A 98 -5.68 6.26 4.32
CA ILE A 98 -5.12 5.04 4.89
C ILE A 98 -5.01 5.24 6.39
N GLU A 99 -5.79 4.48 7.15
CA GLU A 99 -5.81 4.55 8.61
C GLU A 99 -5.23 3.24 9.17
N VAL A 100 -4.10 3.36 9.85
CA VAL A 100 -3.44 2.23 10.51
C VAL A 100 -4.03 2.09 11.91
N LEU A 101 -4.77 1.00 12.12
CA LEU A 101 -5.45 0.70 13.37
C LEU A 101 -4.53 -0.05 14.35
N GLN A 102 -3.64 -0.89 13.84
CA GLN A 102 -2.63 -1.63 14.59
C GLN A 102 -1.37 -1.78 13.74
N ALA A 103 -0.20 -1.56 14.33
CA ALA A 103 1.09 -1.57 13.65
C ALA A 103 2.09 -2.50 14.35
N ASP A 104 2.75 -3.34 13.54
CA ASP A 104 3.80 -4.28 13.97
C ASP A 104 4.89 -4.43 12.91
N GLY A 105 5.52 -3.32 12.47
CA GLY A 105 6.45 -3.33 11.35
C GLY A 105 5.77 -3.48 9.99
N GLY A 106 6.46 -3.22 8.88
CA GLY A 106 5.95 -3.44 7.51
C GLY A 106 4.67 -2.70 7.11
N THR A 107 4.16 -1.75 7.92
CA THR A 107 2.89 -1.04 7.67
C THR A 107 2.82 -0.35 6.32
N ARG A 108 3.96 0.11 5.78
CA ARG A 108 4.09 0.73 4.45
C ARG A 108 3.65 -0.23 3.34
N CYS A 109 4.12 -1.47 3.39
CA CYS A 109 3.80 -2.51 2.40
C CYS A 109 2.33 -2.95 2.49
N ALA A 110 1.83 -3.17 3.70
CA ALA A 110 0.44 -3.51 3.94
C ALA A 110 -0.50 -2.38 3.47
N ALA A 111 -0.15 -1.11 3.77
CA ALA A 111 -0.89 0.08 3.36
C ALA A 111 -0.94 0.24 1.82
N LEU A 112 0.19 0.05 1.14
CA LEU A 112 0.27 0.12 -0.33
C LEU A 112 -0.60 -0.97 -0.98
N SER A 113 -0.51 -2.19 -0.47
CA SER A 113 -1.32 -3.32 -0.97
C SER A 113 -2.82 -3.11 -0.75
N ALA A 114 -3.22 -2.61 0.43
CA ALA A 114 -4.62 -2.30 0.72
C ALA A 114 -5.15 -1.14 -0.12
N ALA A 115 -4.35 -0.07 -0.32
CA ALA A 115 -4.72 1.08 -1.14
C ALA A 115 -4.94 0.68 -2.60
N SER A 116 -4.13 -0.23 -3.12
CA SER A 116 -4.29 -0.78 -4.47
C SER A 116 -5.63 -1.53 -4.64
N VAL A 117 -6.02 -2.35 -3.66
CA VAL A 117 -7.33 -3.03 -3.66
C VAL A 117 -8.47 -2.03 -3.54
N ALA A 118 -8.36 -1.01 -2.67
CA ALA A 118 -9.39 0.00 -2.49
C ALA A 118 -9.60 0.86 -3.76
N LEU A 119 -8.54 1.16 -4.51
CA LEU A 119 -8.61 1.84 -5.81
C LEU A 119 -9.33 0.98 -6.85
N ALA A 120 -9.03 -0.30 -6.93
CA ALA A 120 -9.73 -1.25 -7.80
C ALA A 120 -11.20 -1.39 -7.41
N ASP A 121 -11.49 -1.44 -6.11
CA ASP A 121 -12.84 -1.49 -5.54
C ASP A 121 -13.66 -0.23 -5.85
N ALA A 122 -13.01 0.94 -5.93
CA ALA A 122 -13.63 2.19 -6.35
C ALA A 122 -13.91 2.25 -7.87
N GLY A 123 -13.54 1.23 -8.65
CA GLY A 123 -13.68 1.22 -10.09
C GLY A 123 -12.71 2.16 -10.82
N ILE A 124 -11.65 2.60 -10.17
CA ILE A 124 -10.61 3.42 -10.80
C ILE A 124 -9.82 2.54 -11.78
N PRO A 125 -9.74 2.91 -13.07
CA PRO A 125 -8.96 2.17 -14.04
C PRO A 125 -7.48 2.12 -13.68
N MET A 126 -6.95 0.91 -13.63
CA MET A 126 -5.56 0.64 -13.30
C MET A 126 -4.90 -0.19 -14.40
N ARG A 127 -3.61 0.01 -14.63
CA ARG A 127 -2.79 -0.83 -15.51
C ARG A 127 -2.56 -2.20 -14.90
N ASP A 128 -2.36 -2.21 -13.58
CA ASP A 128 -2.24 -3.40 -12.74
C ASP A 128 -2.44 -3.00 -11.27
N MET A 129 -2.68 -3.96 -10.40
CA MET A 129 -2.61 -3.72 -8.96
C MET A 129 -1.15 -3.72 -8.51
N VAL A 130 -0.87 -2.91 -7.48
CA VAL A 130 0.43 -2.91 -6.81
C VAL A 130 0.34 -3.81 -5.59
N ALA A 131 1.15 -4.85 -5.57
CA ALA A 131 1.37 -5.70 -4.41
C ALA A 131 2.69 -5.33 -3.75
N SER A 132 2.75 -5.31 -2.43
CA SER A 132 3.96 -4.89 -1.71
C SER A 132 4.20 -5.76 -0.49
N ILE A 133 5.48 -6.05 -0.25
CA ILE A 133 5.97 -6.79 0.91
C ILE A 133 7.39 -6.32 1.24
N ALA A 134 7.80 -6.42 2.49
CA ALA A 134 9.17 -6.16 2.91
C ALA A 134 10.01 -7.43 2.82
N ALA A 135 11.22 -7.31 2.26
CA ALA A 135 12.27 -8.30 2.38
C ALA A 135 13.39 -7.70 3.24
N GLY A 136 14.03 -8.50 4.07
CA GLY A 136 15.06 -7.99 4.96
C GLY A 136 16.17 -9.00 5.23
N LYS A 137 17.15 -8.58 6.02
CA LYS A 137 18.23 -9.42 6.49
C LYS A 137 18.31 -9.39 8.01
N VAL A 138 18.17 -10.55 8.63
CA VAL A 138 18.33 -10.74 10.08
C VAL A 138 19.28 -11.90 10.32
N ALA A 139 20.31 -11.71 11.16
CA ALA A 139 21.30 -12.74 11.52
C ALA A 139 21.83 -13.50 10.28
N ASP A 140 22.25 -12.77 9.24
CA ASP A 140 22.79 -13.29 7.96
C ASP A 140 21.81 -14.12 7.11
N THR A 141 20.54 -14.11 7.45
CA THR A 141 19.47 -14.78 6.67
C THR A 141 18.55 -13.76 6.03
N VAL A 142 18.27 -13.94 4.73
CA VAL A 142 17.25 -13.14 4.03
C VAL A 142 15.89 -13.68 4.42
N ILE A 143 15.05 -12.79 4.94
CA ILE A 143 13.68 -13.09 5.37
C ILE A 143 12.67 -12.27 4.57
N LEU A 144 11.42 -12.69 4.60
CA LEU A 144 10.28 -12.02 3.98
C LEU A 144 9.27 -11.65 5.05
N ASP A 145 8.63 -10.46 4.93
CA ASP A 145 7.65 -9.94 5.87
C ASP A 145 8.27 -9.61 7.23
N VAL A 146 9.14 -8.61 7.23
CA VAL A 146 9.88 -8.15 8.41
C VAL A 146 8.93 -7.52 9.42
N ASN A 147 8.82 -8.10 10.63
CA ASN A 147 8.05 -7.56 11.74
C ASN A 147 8.86 -6.49 12.54
N ASN A 148 8.23 -5.88 13.55
CA ASN A 148 8.86 -4.81 14.32
C ASN A 148 10.10 -5.27 15.12
N GLU A 149 10.11 -6.48 15.66
CA GLU A 149 11.26 -7.02 16.39
C GLU A 149 12.42 -7.35 15.44
N GLU A 150 12.09 -7.90 14.27
CA GLU A 150 13.05 -8.22 13.22
C GLU A 150 13.63 -6.96 12.56
N ASP A 151 12.84 -5.91 12.37
CA ASP A 151 13.28 -4.60 11.88
C ASP A 151 14.29 -3.94 12.84
N GLN A 152 14.01 -3.99 14.16
CA GLN A 152 14.91 -3.44 15.18
C GLN A 152 16.20 -4.24 15.36
N ALA A 153 16.16 -5.56 15.20
CA ALA A 153 17.31 -6.45 15.32
C ALA A 153 18.01 -6.70 13.98
N GLY A 154 17.38 -6.32 12.88
CA GLY A 154 17.80 -6.59 11.52
C GLY A 154 18.97 -5.75 11.06
N GLN A 155 19.62 -6.23 10.00
CA GLN A 155 20.73 -5.54 9.32
C GLN A 155 20.23 -4.71 8.13
N ALA A 156 19.08 -5.06 7.56
CA ALA A 156 18.44 -4.32 6.48
C ALA A 156 16.94 -4.63 6.37
N ASP A 157 16.17 -3.61 6.02
CA ASP A 157 14.76 -3.68 5.59
C ASP A 157 14.61 -3.12 4.17
N MET A 158 13.93 -3.87 3.32
CA MET A 158 13.73 -3.52 1.91
C MET A 158 12.26 -3.66 1.52
N PRO A 159 11.45 -2.60 1.68
CA PRO A 159 10.11 -2.53 1.13
C PRO A 159 10.13 -2.59 -0.41
N ILE A 160 9.39 -3.52 -0.97
CA ILE A 160 9.26 -3.73 -2.42
C ILE A 160 7.79 -3.65 -2.79
N GLY A 161 7.48 -2.89 -3.85
CA GLY A 161 6.16 -2.85 -4.49
C GLY A 161 6.30 -3.22 -5.96
N ASP A 162 5.52 -4.18 -6.41
CA ASP A 162 5.56 -4.71 -7.77
C ASP A 162 4.18 -4.71 -8.41
N MET A 163 4.14 -4.55 -9.72
CA MET A 163 3.00 -4.80 -10.60
C MET A 163 3.25 -6.11 -11.36
N PRO A 164 2.81 -7.27 -10.84
CA PRO A 164 3.25 -8.57 -11.36
C PRO A 164 2.86 -8.87 -12.80
N SER A 165 1.69 -8.39 -13.27
CA SER A 165 1.25 -8.61 -14.66
C SER A 165 2.08 -7.81 -15.65
N VAL A 166 2.53 -6.61 -15.26
CA VAL A 166 3.34 -5.70 -16.10
C VAL A 166 4.83 -5.91 -15.87
N LYS A 167 5.20 -6.66 -14.82
CA LYS A 167 6.59 -6.93 -14.41
C LYS A 167 7.39 -5.64 -14.16
N LYS A 168 6.82 -4.72 -13.37
CA LYS A 168 7.44 -3.43 -13.04
C LYS A 168 7.41 -3.19 -11.54
N ILE A 169 8.58 -2.96 -10.97
CA ILE A 169 8.73 -2.51 -9.59
C ILE A 169 8.35 -1.03 -9.53
N THR A 170 7.44 -0.67 -8.63
CA THR A 170 6.98 0.71 -8.40
C THR A 170 7.50 1.29 -7.09
N LEU A 171 7.88 0.43 -6.15
CA LEU A 171 8.51 0.79 -4.89
C LEU A 171 9.74 -0.08 -4.68
N LEU A 172 10.87 0.54 -4.38
CA LEU A 172 12.09 -0.13 -3.95
C LEU A 172 12.86 0.81 -3.03
N GLN A 173 12.85 0.52 -1.76
CA GLN A 173 13.62 1.23 -0.76
C GLN A 173 14.55 0.26 -0.04
N LEU A 174 15.63 0.75 0.51
CA LEU A 174 16.56 -0.02 1.34
C LEU A 174 16.94 0.84 2.54
N ASP A 175 16.71 0.32 3.71
CA ASP A 175 17.24 0.82 4.96
C ASP A 175 18.19 -0.24 5.53
N GLY A 176 19.45 0.14 5.80
CA GLY A 176 20.49 -0.77 6.26
C GLY A 176 21.58 -1.06 5.22
N VAL A 177 22.33 -2.15 5.43
CA VAL A 177 23.50 -2.51 4.63
C VAL A 177 23.39 -3.95 4.13
N LEU A 178 23.49 -4.11 2.80
CA LEU A 178 23.52 -5.40 2.10
C LEU A 178 24.70 -5.48 1.16
N THR A 179 25.27 -6.66 0.98
CA THR A 179 26.17 -6.93 -0.15
C THR A 179 25.38 -6.96 -1.47
N PRO A 180 26.04 -6.79 -2.64
CA PRO A 180 25.36 -6.86 -3.93
C PRO A 180 24.64 -8.20 -4.19
N GLU A 181 25.16 -9.30 -3.66
CA GLU A 181 24.57 -10.63 -3.76
C GLU A 181 23.32 -10.74 -2.89
N GLU A 182 23.38 -10.26 -1.65
CA GLU A 182 22.25 -10.23 -0.72
C GLU A 182 21.15 -9.32 -1.24
N TYR A 183 21.51 -8.15 -1.77
CA TYR A 183 20.55 -7.23 -2.38
C TYR A 183 19.77 -7.90 -3.52
N LYS A 184 20.46 -8.59 -4.45
CA LYS A 184 19.81 -9.34 -5.53
C LYS A 184 18.86 -10.42 -5.00
N LYS A 185 19.29 -11.16 -3.97
CA LYS A 185 18.48 -12.18 -3.32
C LYS A 185 17.25 -11.58 -2.63
N CYS A 186 17.37 -10.45 -1.92
CA CYS A 186 16.25 -9.74 -1.31
C CYS A 186 15.24 -9.28 -2.36
N VAL A 187 15.69 -8.70 -3.48
CA VAL A 187 14.80 -8.30 -4.58
C VAL A 187 14.07 -9.51 -5.16
N GLU A 188 14.76 -10.62 -5.41
CA GLU A 188 14.14 -11.84 -5.96
C GLU A 188 13.09 -12.42 -5.01
N VAL A 189 13.42 -12.54 -3.73
CA VAL A 189 12.50 -13.04 -2.69
C VAL A 189 11.31 -12.10 -2.52
N GLY A 190 11.54 -10.78 -2.48
CA GLY A 190 10.48 -9.78 -2.35
C GLY A 190 9.53 -9.76 -3.54
N VAL A 191 10.03 -9.80 -4.79
CA VAL A 191 9.18 -9.89 -5.99
C VAL A 191 8.36 -11.18 -6.01
N ASN A 192 8.91 -12.29 -5.54
CA ASN A 192 8.15 -13.54 -5.41
C ASN A 192 7.08 -13.42 -4.30
N GLY A 193 7.39 -12.75 -3.18
CA GLY A 193 6.43 -12.43 -2.13
C GLY A 193 5.29 -11.53 -2.63
N CYS A 194 5.59 -10.51 -3.44
CA CYS A 194 4.58 -9.66 -4.06
C CYS A 194 3.56 -10.45 -4.91
N LYS A 195 3.98 -11.53 -5.60
CA LYS A 195 3.04 -12.40 -6.34
C LYS A 195 2.01 -13.07 -5.43
N ILE A 196 2.43 -13.51 -4.25
CA ILE A 196 1.55 -14.12 -3.26
C ILE A 196 0.51 -13.09 -2.78
N VAL A 197 0.98 -11.88 -2.43
CA VAL A 197 0.09 -10.77 -2.03
C VAL A 197 -0.87 -10.41 -3.16
N TYR A 198 -0.40 -10.35 -4.41
CA TYR A 198 -1.21 -10.06 -5.59
C TYR A 198 -2.34 -11.07 -5.80
N ASP A 199 -2.08 -12.36 -5.60
CA ASP A 199 -3.11 -13.39 -5.71
C ASP A 199 -4.16 -13.26 -4.60
N LEU A 200 -3.75 -12.86 -3.39
CA LEU A 200 -4.68 -12.54 -2.30
C LEU A 200 -5.52 -11.28 -2.58
N GLN A 201 -4.94 -10.25 -3.21
CA GLN A 201 -5.67 -9.06 -3.66
C GLN A 201 -6.75 -9.42 -4.69
N LYS A 202 -6.39 -10.21 -5.72
CA LYS A 202 -7.35 -10.71 -6.72
C LYS A 202 -8.46 -11.52 -6.09
N LYS A 203 -8.10 -12.41 -5.15
CA LYS A 203 -9.08 -13.20 -4.43
C LYS A 203 -10.08 -12.32 -3.67
N ALA A 204 -9.59 -11.31 -2.94
CA ALA A 204 -10.46 -10.40 -2.16
C ALA A 204 -11.48 -9.67 -3.05
N LEU A 205 -11.08 -9.22 -4.25
CA LEU A 205 -11.97 -8.60 -5.22
C LEU A 205 -12.95 -9.63 -5.81
N ASN A 206 -12.48 -10.81 -6.17
CA ASN A 206 -13.32 -11.88 -6.70
C ASN A 206 -14.38 -12.33 -5.67
N ASP A 207 -13.99 -12.48 -4.41
CA ASP A 207 -14.90 -12.87 -3.32
C ASP A 207 -16.01 -11.83 -3.12
N LYS A 208 -15.70 -10.52 -3.29
CA LYS A 208 -16.69 -9.46 -3.20
C LYS A 208 -17.65 -9.42 -4.38
N TYR A 209 -17.14 -9.54 -5.62
CA TYR A 209 -17.93 -9.27 -6.83
C TYR A 209 -18.51 -10.52 -7.49
N PHE A 210 -17.90 -11.68 -7.27
CA PHE A 210 -18.28 -12.96 -7.88
C PHE A 210 -18.51 -14.08 -6.88
N GLY A 211 -18.17 -13.87 -5.60
CA GLY A 211 -18.48 -14.81 -4.53
C GLY A 211 -20.00 -14.91 -4.43
N SER A 212 -20.56 -16.12 -4.52
CA SER A 212 -21.97 -16.40 -4.29
C SER A 212 -22.35 -15.82 -2.92
N GLY A 213 -23.27 -14.85 -2.93
CA GLY A 213 -23.70 -14.12 -1.76
C GLY A 213 -24.01 -15.05 -0.60
N GLY A 214 -23.24 -14.91 0.44
CA GLY A 214 -23.58 -15.37 1.77
C GLY A 214 -24.21 -14.20 2.50
N ASP A 215 -25.44 -14.37 2.89
CA ASP A 215 -26.33 -13.49 3.67
C ASP A 215 -25.66 -12.79 4.86
#